data_316acd7bdea73aefdc9a6a7663c0374c
#
_entry.id   316acd7bdea73aefdc9a6a7663c0374c
#
_cell.length_a   1.000
_cell.length_b   1.000
_cell.length_c   1.000
_cell.angle_alpha   90.00
_cell.angle_beta   90.00
_cell.angle_gamma   90.00
#
_symmetry.space_group_name_H-M   'P 1'
#
loop_
_entity.id
_entity.type
_entity.pdbx_description
1 polymer ?
#
loop_
_entity_poly.entity_id
_entity_poly.type
_entity_poly.pdbx_seq_one_letter_code
_entity_poly.pdbx_strand_id
1 'polypeptide(L)'
;VLCQTYENLELIVIDDGSTDSSPQIIRSMREKDGRVRPVFLDKNRHICYALNRGLKEAKGRFIARIDCGDQFYPDKLALQMEYLLQHPECGACFTLVDLIDGKGTVINDKEKIVYQRYQQPNRTQTQWLYYFIHCGNCLAHPSVVFPKSIIDRVGPYDMAMMQGEDFDLWMRIALEAPLHIIEKPLLACLWDTGNPDKISDEAKDSNMTRFFNIRVEAVEKLFDHITDQQLIRFFQQEFRNSGSSSPLELECEKGFLLLNCFQDYPYFHYLGFKRLARVVNQPGGVELLEDKFGFSLHDLYALNMEHMYFDSVAFNDQAQKNQELASLKRQLEDQARQRQHEAALRTNENALLQNTIIAKNHELAAIRESTSWRVTAPIRKLRSRSQERRPVIYFVPSSDYGNLGDHKIMMEIRHFFRCYFPKFEVREISCRHYEEKRQELLCQVQNGDILAAPGGGSIGDVYLPYGEKYMRDMIQCFPNNQIIIFPQSLFYTKSELGEAERKNTAAIFDSHPDLTLALRDQNAYQEAKKMFRRTKLMLIPDIVLFSDPYLTKAPRSETGLLMIRSDGETSHPQGWNQELEEICGKYAKKII
;
A
#
# COMPACT_ATOMS: atom_id res chain seq x y z
N VAL A 1 23.66 -28.62 15.64
CA VAL A 1 23.36 -29.90 14.93
C VAL A 1 23.66 -31.13 15.81
N LEU A 2 24.86 -31.25 16.41
CA LEU A 2 25.27 -32.46 17.13
C LEU A 2 24.46 -32.77 18.41
N CYS A 3 23.71 -31.82 18.94
CA CYS A 3 22.81 -31.96 20.11
C CYS A 3 21.35 -32.27 19.70
N GLN A 4 21.09 -32.74 18.50
CA GLN A 4 19.77 -33.16 18.08
C GLN A 4 19.33 -34.43 18.83
N THR A 5 18.02 -34.53 19.13
CA THR A 5 17.42 -35.75 19.73
C THR A 5 17.47 -36.95 18.76
N TYR A 6 17.59 -36.70 17.47
CA TYR A 6 17.86 -37.71 16.44
C TYR A 6 19.39 -37.88 16.31
N GLU A 7 19.92 -38.96 16.87
CA GLU A 7 21.38 -39.19 17.00
C GLU A 7 22.05 -39.80 15.75
N ASN A 8 21.28 -40.50 14.92
CA ASN A 8 21.80 -41.22 13.74
C ASN A 8 22.03 -40.24 12.57
N LEU A 9 23.07 -39.44 12.68
CA LEU A 9 23.45 -38.43 11.70
C LEU A 9 24.96 -38.39 11.47
N GLU A 10 25.37 -37.90 10.30
CA GLU A 10 26.69 -37.37 10.01
C GLU A 10 26.59 -35.88 9.73
N LEU A 11 27.54 -35.10 10.19
CA LEU A 11 27.66 -33.67 9.91
C LEU A 11 28.79 -33.42 8.91
N ILE A 12 28.43 -33.17 7.65
CA ILE A 12 29.39 -32.84 6.60
C ILE A 12 29.58 -31.32 6.59
N VAL A 13 30.81 -30.88 6.90
CA VAL A 13 31.16 -29.46 6.90
C VAL A 13 32.01 -29.17 5.67
N ILE A 14 31.46 -28.43 4.72
CA ILE A 14 32.17 -28.03 3.52
C ILE A 14 32.81 -26.66 3.79
N ASP A 15 34.13 -26.63 3.81
CA ASP A 15 34.92 -25.39 3.86
C ASP A 15 35.30 -24.98 2.44
N ASP A 16 34.69 -23.89 1.97
CA ASP A 16 34.84 -23.38 0.60
C ASP A 16 36.09 -22.49 0.46
N GLY A 17 37.23 -22.99 0.94
CA GLY A 17 38.52 -22.33 0.80
C GLY A 17 38.72 -21.15 1.77
N SER A 18 38.27 -21.28 3.02
CA SER A 18 38.45 -20.26 4.05
C SER A 18 39.91 -19.96 4.32
N THR A 19 40.25 -18.68 4.51
CA THR A 19 41.60 -18.18 4.80
C THR A 19 41.82 -17.76 6.26
N ASP A 20 40.76 -17.83 7.06
CA ASP A 20 40.76 -17.52 8.50
C ASP A 20 40.98 -18.78 9.36
N SER A 21 40.56 -18.75 10.63
CA SER A 21 40.67 -19.89 11.57
C SER A 21 39.63 -20.99 11.36
N SER A 22 38.71 -20.87 10.40
CA SER A 22 37.64 -21.85 10.17
C SER A 22 38.15 -23.27 9.95
N PRO A 23 39.17 -23.55 9.10
CA PRO A 23 39.70 -24.90 8.91
C PRO A 23 40.22 -25.55 10.20
N GLN A 24 40.85 -24.79 11.07
CA GLN A 24 41.37 -25.27 12.35
C GLN A 24 40.24 -25.64 13.31
N ILE A 25 39.20 -24.80 13.38
CA ILE A 25 38.01 -25.04 14.20
C ILE A 25 37.31 -26.31 13.72
N ILE A 26 37.10 -26.50 12.41
CA ILE A 26 36.48 -27.67 11.85
C ILE A 26 37.25 -28.95 12.16
N ARG A 27 38.60 -28.94 12.07
CA ARG A 27 39.43 -30.08 12.44
C ARG A 27 39.29 -30.42 13.93
N SER A 28 39.32 -29.41 14.81
CA SER A 28 39.12 -29.61 16.25
C SER A 28 37.74 -30.17 16.57
N MET A 29 36.70 -29.77 15.82
CA MET A 29 35.37 -30.38 15.99
C MET A 29 35.34 -31.84 15.57
N ARG A 30 36.03 -32.21 14.50
CA ARG A 30 36.17 -33.61 14.08
C ARG A 30 36.86 -34.48 15.10
N GLU A 31 37.85 -33.94 15.79
CA GLU A 31 38.56 -34.67 16.87
C GLU A 31 37.66 -34.93 18.09
N LYS A 32 36.70 -34.02 18.34
CA LYS A 32 35.76 -34.12 19.48
C LYS A 32 34.55 -35.01 19.20
N ASP A 33 34.08 -35.04 17.96
CA ASP A 33 32.91 -35.81 17.58
C ASP A 33 33.12 -36.51 16.23
N GLY A 34 33.14 -37.82 16.26
CA GLY A 34 33.36 -38.70 15.08
C GLY A 34 32.31 -38.58 13.99
N ARG A 35 31.15 -37.98 14.28
CA ARG A 35 30.09 -37.73 13.28
C ARG A 35 30.41 -36.56 12.36
N VAL A 36 31.35 -35.68 12.75
CA VAL A 36 31.78 -34.55 11.93
C VAL A 36 32.71 -35.03 10.80
N ARG A 37 32.38 -34.71 9.57
CA ARG A 37 33.15 -35.05 8.36
C ARG A 37 33.52 -33.77 7.61
N PRO A 38 34.74 -33.26 7.79
CA PRO A 38 35.20 -32.06 7.07
C PRO A 38 35.53 -32.40 5.60
N VAL A 39 35.21 -31.46 4.73
CA VAL A 39 35.61 -31.44 3.32
C VAL A 39 36.18 -30.05 3.05
N PHE A 40 37.47 -29.96 2.78
CA PHE A 40 38.18 -28.71 2.47
C PHE A 40 38.33 -28.57 0.97
N LEU A 41 37.84 -27.46 0.40
CA LEU A 41 38.07 -27.11 -1.01
C LEU A 41 39.37 -26.30 -1.10
N ASP A 42 40.01 -26.38 -2.27
CA ASP A 42 41.28 -25.70 -2.56
C ASP A 42 41.16 -24.18 -2.68
N LYS A 43 39.96 -23.71 -3.00
CA LYS A 43 39.60 -22.29 -3.14
C LYS A 43 38.10 -22.13 -3.08
N ASN A 44 37.63 -20.88 -2.90
CA ASN A 44 36.23 -20.54 -2.99
C ASN A 44 35.63 -20.88 -4.37
N ARG A 45 34.60 -21.71 -4.37
CA ARG A 45 33.86 -22.17 -5.55
C ARG A 45 32.38 -21.83 -5.52
N HIS A 46 32.00 -21.05 -4.54
CA HIS A 46 30.63 -20.59 -4.28
C HIS A 46 29.62 -21.69 -3.85
N ILE A 47 28.47 -21.22 -3.37
CA ILE A 47 27.47 -22.04 -2.67
C ILE A 47 26.99 -23.27 -3.44
N CYS A 48 26.65 -23.13 -4.73
CA CYS A 48 26.13 -24.27 -5.53
C CYS A 48 27.14 -25.41 -5.63
N TYR A 49 28.44 -25.10 -5.82
CA TYR A 49 29.50 -26.09 -5.84
C TYR A 49 29.66 -26.78 -4.50
N ALA A 50 29.68 -26.01 -3.41
CA ALA A 50 29.80 -26.55 -2.05
C ALA A 50 28.63 -27.44 -1.69
N LEU A 51 27.38 -27.05 -2.02
CA LEU A 51 26.19 -27.85 -1.82
C LEU A 51 26.24 -29.17 -2.60
N ASN A 52 26.59 -29.13 -3.87
CA ASN A 52 26.71 -30.34 -4.71
C ASN A 52 27.84 -31.25 -4.23
N ARG A 53 28.93 -30.68 -3.73
CA ARG A 53 29.99 -31.44 -3.10
C ARG A 53 29.48 -32.15 -1.83
N GLY A 54 28.69 -31.46 -1.01
CA GLY A 54 28.04 -32.03 0.17
C GLY A 54 27.10 -33.19 -0.19
N LEU A 55 26.25 -33.02 -1.20
CA LEU A 55 25.36 -34.06 -1.71
C LEU A 55 26.12 -35.32 -2.16
N LYS A 56 27.26 -35.12 -2.85
CA LYS A 56 28.11 -36.22 -3.29
C LYS A 56 28.76 -36.98 -2.13
N GLU A 57 29.23 -36.26 -1.11
CA GLU A 57 29.89 -36.83 0.07
C GLU A 57 28.90 -37.51 1.05
N ALA A 58 27.63 -37.10 1.03
CA ALA A 58 26.62 -37.61 1.96
C ALA A 58 26.36 -39.10 1.75
N LYS A 59 26.41 -39.86 2.87
CA LYS A 59 26.10 -41.30 2.93
C LYS A 59 24.69 -41.57 3.44
N GLY A 60 24.09 -40.59 4.12
CA GLY A 60 22.76 -40.68 4.66
C GLY A 60 21.69 -40.82 3.60
N ARG A 61 20.60 -41.53 3.94
CA ARG A 61 19.40 -41.66 3.11
C ARG A 61 18.64 -40.36 2.96
N PHE A 62 18.75 -39.45 3.95
CA PHE A 62 18.12 -38.15 3.96
C PHE A 62 19.19 -37.06 4.08
N ILE A 63 18.90 -35.93 3.48
CA ILE A 63 19.76 -34.74 3.50
C ILE A 63 19.04 -33.65 4.31
N ALA A 64 19.71 -33.18 5.37
CA ALA A 64 19.35 -31.96 6.09
C ALA A 64 20.39 -30.87 5.77
N ARG A 65 19.95 -29.66 5.57
CA ARG A 65 20.84 -28.54 5.25
C ARG A 65 20.78 -27.49 6.37
N ILE A 66 21.90 -26.87 6.67
CA ILE A 66 22.02 -25.75 7.60
C ILE A 66 23.05 -24.74 7.10
N ASP A 67 22.81 -23.44 7.35
CA ASP A 67 23.78 -22.38 7.11
C ASP A 67 24.65 -22.12 8.35
N CYS A 68 25.83 -21.59 8.10
CA CYS A 68 26.70 -21.10 9.17
C CYS A 68 26.01 -19.92 9.89
N GLY A 69 25.91 -20.02 11.22
CA GLY A 69 25.19 -19.04 12.06
C GLY A 69 23.77 -19.45 12.43
N ASP A 70 23.12 -20.33 11.67
CA ASP A 70 21.80 -20.85 11.99
C ASP A 70 21.86 -21.93 13.10
N GLN A 71 20.74 -22.14 13.78
CA GLN A 71 20.65 -23.10 14.88
C GLN A 71 19.42 -24.00 14.72
N PHE A 72 19.64 -25.31 14.72
CA PHE A 72 18.54 -26.27 14.82
C PHE A 72 18.04 -26.35 16.27
N TYR A 73 16.73 -26.26 16.47
CA TYR A 73 16.13 -26.64 17.74
C TYR A 73 16.26 -28.16 17.96
N PRO A 74 16.34 -28.63 19.22
CA PRO A 74 16.72 -30.01 19.54
C PRO A 74 15.94 -31.10 18.81
N ASP A 75 14.65 -30.93 18.60
CA ASP A 75 13.76 -31.94 18.02
C ASP A 75 13.56 -31.82 16.50
N LYS A 76 14.25 -30.89 15.82
CA LYS A 76 14.03 -30.63 14.39
C LYS A 76 14.17 -31.89 13.57
N LEU A 77 15.30 -32.55 13.64
CA LEU A 77 15.56 -33.75 12.83
C LEU A 77 14.65 -34.90 13.22
N ALA A 78 14.34 -35.11 14.50
CA ALA A 78 13.46 -36.18 14.95
C ALA A 78 12.05 -36.05 14.34
N LEU A 79 11.45 -34.84 14.42
CA LEU A 79 10.10 -34.59 13.90
C LEU A 79 10.04 -34.69 12.37
N GLN A 80 11.06 -34.14 11.67
CA GLN A 80 11.10 -34.24 10.21
C GLN A 80 11.35 -35.66 9.73
N MET A 81 12.19 -36.44 10.42
CA MET A 81 12.42 -37.85 10.10
C MET A 81 11.19 -38.71 10.40
N GLU A 82 10.48 -38.49 11.51
CA GLU A 82 9.22 -39.13 11.80
C GLU A 82 8.22 -38.91 10.65
N TYR A 83 8.03 -37.66 10.23
CA TYR A 83 7.14 -37.34 9.13
C TYR A 83 7.55 -38.02 7.82
N LEU A 84 8.82 -37.88 7.40
CA LEU A 84 9.31 -38.42 6.12
C LEU A 84 9.31 -39.95 6.07
N LEU A 85 9.43 -40.64 7.21
CA LEU A 85 9.32 -42.11 7.29
C LEU A 85 7.88 -42.59 7.18
N GLN A 86 6.92 -41.79 7.68
CA GLN A 86 5.47 -42.07 7.55
C GLN A 86 4.93 -41.67 6.17
N HIS A 87 5.58 -40.73 5.50
CA HIS A 87 5.19 -40.15 4.19
C HIS A 87 6.29 -40.32 3.15
N PRO A 88 6.55 -41.52 2.65
CA PRO A 88 7.63 -41.79 1.68
C PRO A 88 7.43 -41.12 0.32
N GLU A 89 6.21 -40.67 0.02
CA GLU A 89 5.87 -39.87 -1.16
C GLU A 89 6.35 -38.42 -1.05
N CYS A 90 6.63 -37.92 0.15
CA CYS A 90 7.06 -36.54 0.37
C CYS A 90 8.45 -36.27 -0.19
N GLY A 91 8.56 -35.28 -1.08
CA GLY A 91 9.83 -34.89 -1.74
C GLY A 91 10.74 -34.04 -0.87
N ALA A 92 10.17 -33.18 -0.03
CA ALA A 92 10.92 -32.35 0.94
C ALA A 92 10.02 -31.90 2.10
N CYS A 93 10.59 -31.91 3.30
CA CYS A 93 9.94 -31.51 4.53
C CYS A 93 10.67 -30.28 5.12
N PHE A 94 9.94 -29.19 5.30
CA PHE A 94 10.40 -27.92 5.85
C PHE A 94 9.87 -27.71 7.26
N THR A 95 10.31 -26.64 7.92
CA THR A 95 9.77 -26.17 9.19
C THR A 95 9.54 -24.67 9.14
N LEU A 96 8.72 -24.12 10.04
CA LEU A 96 8.71 -22.70 10.31
C LEU A 96 10.05 -22.31 10.95
N VAL A 97 10.35 -21.00 10.94
CA VAL A 97 11.61 -20.48 11.46
C VAL A 97 11.38 -19.33 12.44
N ASP A 98 12.27 -19.22 13.42
CA ASP A 98 12.47 -18.00 14.18
C ASP A 98 13.63 -17.23 13.58
N LEU A 99 13.59 -15.90 13.64
CA LEU A 99 14.72 -15.04 13.28
C LEU A 99 15.49 -14.68 14.54
N ILE A 100 16.82 -14.77 14.47
CA ILE A 100 17.70 -14.39 15.58
C ILE A 100 18.73 -13.33 15.14
N ASP A 101 19.13 -12.46 16.08
CA ASP A 101 20.23 -11.54 15.89
C ASP A 101 21.60 -12.22 16.08
N GLY A 102 22.71 -11.47 15.86
CA GLY A 102 24.08 -11.97 16.06
C GLY A 102 24.41 -12.37 17.51
N LYS A 103 23.53 -12.09 18.49
CA LYS A 103 23.64 -12.52 19.89
C LYS A 103 22.80 -13.76 20.18
N GLY A 104 22.04 -14.25 19.20
CA GLY A 104 21.11 -15.37 19.36
C GLY A 104 19.78 -14.99 20.00
N THR A 105 19.46 -13.69 20.09
CA THR A 105 18.16 -13.22 20.60
C THR A 105 17.11 -13.33 19.51
N VAL A 106 15.94 -13.89 19.83
CA VAL A 106 14.81 -13.97 18.89
C VAL A 106 14.29 -12.57 18.60
N ILE A 107 14.24 -12.22 17.30
CA ILE A 107 13.81 -10.91 16.78
C ILE A 107 12.60 -11.03 15.87
N ASN A 108 11.71 -11.96 16.15
CA ASN A 108 10.47 -12.17 15.38
C ASN A 108 9.62 -10.90 15.42
N ASP A 109 9.51 -10.25 14.27
CA ASP A 109 8.63 -9.10 14.09
C ASP A 109 7.56 -9.47 13.05
N LYS A 110 6.34 -9.63 13.53
CA LYS A 110 5.21 -10.03 12.69
C LYS A 110 4.86 -9.02 11.59
N GLU A 111 5.34 -7.79 11.71
CA GLU A 111 5.13 -6.73 10.72
C GLU A 111 6.23 -6.76 9.63
N LYS A 112 7.34 -7.43 9.86
CA LYS A 112 8.41 -7.55 8.86
C LYS A 112 8.07 -8.58 7.79
N ILE A 113 8.16 -8.16 6.54
CA ILE A 113 7.91 -8.99 5.35
C ILE A 113 8.75 -10.27 5.37
N VAL A 114 10.01 -10.20 5.81
CA VAL A 114 10.91 -11.35 5.86
C VAL A 114 10.41 -12.42 6.85
N TYR A 115 9.89 -12.02 8.01
CA TYR A 115 9.33 -12.97 8.96
C TYR A 115 8.06 -13.61 8.40
N GLN A 116 7.14 -12.80 7.85
CA GLN A 116 5.90 -13.29 7.23
C GLN A 116 6.18 -14.24 6.06
N ARG A 117 7.24 -14.00 5.28
CA ARG A 117 7.65 -14.84 4.15
C ARG A 117 7.87 -16.29 4.57
N TYR A 118 8.43 -16.54 5.74
CA TYR A 118 8.75 -17.90 6.22
C TYR A 118 7.67 -18.51 7.11
N GLN A 119 6.57 -17.80 7.37
CA GLN A 119 5.42 -18.30 8.13
C GLN A 119 4.31 -18.78 7.18
N GLN A 120 4.60 -19.84 6.45
CA GLN A 120 3.70 -20.33 5.40
C GLN A 120 2.88 -21.54 5.87
N PRO A 121 1.60 -21.62 5.47
CA PRO A 121 0.80 -22.84 5.68
C PRO A 121 1.18 -23.92 4.67
N ASN A 122 0.79 -25.16 4.97
CA ASN A 122 0.89 -26.25 4.01
C ASN A 122 0.01 -26.00 2.78
N ARG A 123 0.47 -26.49 1.64
CA ARG A 123 -0.21 -26.40 0.36
C ARG A 123 -0.15 -27.74 -0.36
N THR A 124 -1.13 -28.00 -1.21
CA THR A 124 -1.04 -29.12 -2.17
C THR A 124 0.10 -28.87 -3.17
N GLN A 125 0.52 -29.91 -3.87
CA GLN A 125 1.57 -29.82 -4.89
C GLN A 125 1.23 -28.76 -5.96
N THR A 126 0.00 -28.75 -6.46
CA THR A 126 -0.52 -27.71 -7.38
C THR A 126 -0.45 -26.32 -6.78
N GLN A 127 -0.90 -26.14 -5.54
CA GLN A 127 -0.87 -24.83 -4.88
C GLN A 127 0.56 -24.33 -4.61
N TRP A 128 1.52 -25.23 -4.36
CA TRP A 128 2.93 -24.86 -4.24
C TRP A 128 3.50 -24.35 -5.56
N LEU A 129 3.27 -25.09 -6.67
CA LEU A 129 3.72 -24.67 -7.99
C LEU A 129 3.11 -23.34 -8.40
N TYR A 130 1.81 -23.15 -8.17
CA TYR A 130 1.13 -21.88 -8.39
C TYR A 130 1.76 -20.75 -7.56
N TYR A 131 1.98 -20.99 -6.26
CA TYR A 131 2.60 -20.00 -5.38
C TYR A 131 4.00 -19.60 -5.87
N PHE A 132 4.80 -20.57 -6.28
CA PHE A 132 6.16 -20.31 -6.76
C PHE A 132 6.20 -19.43 -8.02
N ILE A 133 5.32 -19.65 -8.98
CA ILE A 133 5.29 -18.88 -10.23
C ILE A 133 4.61 -17.50 -10.08
N HIS A 134 3.87 -17.24 -8.99
CA HIS A 134 3.23 -15.95 -8.77
C HIS A 134 3.85 -15.13 -7.63
N CYS A 135 4.36 -15.78 -6.58
CA CYS A 135 4.85 -15.14 -5.37
C CYS A 135 6.37 -15.34 -5.15
N GLY A 136 6.96 -16.39 -5.73
CA GLY A 136 8.37 -16.73 -5.58
C GLY A 136 8.68 -17.63 -4.38
N ASN A 137 9.94 -17.65 -3.95
CA ASN A 137 10.41 -18.50 -2.86
C ASN A 137 9.96 -17.98 -1.49
N CYS A 138 9.38 -18.85 -0.70
CA CYS A 138 8.97 -18.57 0.68
C CYS A 138 9.43 -19.66 1.68
N LEU A 139 10.22 -20.64 1.22
CA LEU A 139 10.72 -21.74 2.03
C LEU A 139 12.16 -21.48 2.45
N ALA A 140 12.41 -21.50 3.75
CA ALA A 140 13.75 -21.25 4.26
C ALA A 140 14.67 -22.44 3.93
N HIS A 141 15.71 -22.20 3.14
CA HIS A 141 16.64 -23.23 2.69
C HIS A 141 17.22 -24.08 3.86
N PRO A 142 17.66 -23.48 4.99
CA PRO A 142 18.19 -24.27 6.11
C PRO A 142 17.14 -25.03 6.91
N SER A 143 15.85 -24.86 6.61
CA SER A 143 14.79 -25.62 7.31
C SER A 143 14.56 -27.03 6.73
N VAL A 144 15.07 -27.31 5.53
CA VAL A 144 14.72 -28.49 4.74
C VAL A 144 15.36 -29.79 5.26
N VAL A 145 14.61 -30.88 5.13
CA VAL A 145 15.09 -32.27 5.06
C VAL A 145 14.42 -32.96 3.86
N PHE A 146 15.19 -33.63 3.02
CA PHE A 146 14.65 -34.36 1.87
C PHE A 146 15.33 -35.71 1.66
N PRO A 147 14.65 -36.70 1.06
CA PRO A 147 15.25 -37.96 0.68
C PRO A 147 16.35 -37.75 -0.37
N LYS A 148 17.56 -38.30 -0.17
CA LYS A 148 18.64 -38.13 -1.15
C LYS A 148 18.24 -38.62 -2.55
N SER A 149 17.40 -39.66 -2.62
CA SER A 149 16.88 -40.23 -3.86
C SER A 149 16.04 -39.25 -4.71
N ILE A 150 15.53 -38.15 -4.13
CA ILE A 150 14.85 -37.13 -4.94
C ILE A 150 15.80 -36.44 -5.90
N ILE A 151 17.07 -36.27 -5.49
CA ILE A 151 18.12 -35.66 -6.32
C ILE A 151 18.43 -36.52 -7.57
N ASP A 152 18.29 -37.85 -7.48
CA ASP A 152 18.46 -38.74 -8.62
C ASP A 152 17.39 -38.52 -9.70
N ARG A 153 16.21 -38.02 -9.31
CA ARG A 153 15.09 -37.71 -10.20
C ARG A 153 15.13 -36.29 -10.75
N VAL A 154 15.38 -35.30 -9.87
CA VAL A 154 15.28 -33.90 -10.24
C VAL A 154 16.63 -33.24 -10.56
N GLY A 155 17.74 -33.93 -10.33
CA GLY A 155 19.10 -33.39 -10.47
C GLY A 155 19.57 -32.61 -9.23
N PRO A 156 20.88 -32.34 -9.14
CA PRO A 156 21.49 -31.57 -8.07
C PRO A 156 21.17 -30.06 -8.19
N TYR A 157 21.77 -29.25 -7.31
CA TYR A 157 21.69 -27.79 -7.42
C TYR A 157 22.30 -27.30 -8.73
N ASP A 158 21.62 -26.42 -9.43
CA ASP A 158 22.12 -25.84 -10.67
C ASP A 158 23.25 -24.84 -10.38
N MET A 159 24.38 -25.05 -11.06
CA MET A 159 25.60 -24.25 -10.85
C MET A 159 25.46 -22.78 -11.27
N ALA A 160 24.49 -22.47 -12.14
CA ALA A 160 24.23 -21.11 -12.62
C ALA A 160 23.29 -20.32 -11.68
N MET A 161 22.60 -20.99 -10.73
CA MET A 161 21.51 -20.43 -9.92
C MET A 161 21.96 -19.85 -8.57
N MET A 162 23.08 -19.16 -8.50
CA MET A 162 23.54 -18.55 -7.25
C MET A 162 22.55 -17.52 -6.72
N GLN A 163 22.05 -17.67 -5.48
CA GLN A 163 20.97 -16.93 -4.80
C GLN A 163 19.52 -17.32 -5.18
N GLY A 164 19.34 -18.41 -5.86
CA GLY A 164 18.04 -18.98 -6.19
C GLY A 164 18.17 -20.46 -6.47
N GLU A 165 19.30 -21.05 -6.07
CA GLU A 165 19.59 -22.48 -6.18
C GLU A 165 18.56 -23.34 -5.43
N ASP A 166 18.08 -22.82 -4.31
CA ASP A 166 17.04 -23.44 -3.52
C ASP A 166 15.67 -23.33 -4.20
N PHE A 167 15.32 -22.16 -4.72
CA PHE A 167 14.07 -21.92 -5.41
C PHE A 167 13.92 -22.82 -6.66
N ASP A 168 14.96 -22.89 -7.49
CA ASP A 168 15.00 -23.80 -8.64
C ASP A 168 14.80 -25.26 -8.19
N LEU A 169 15.50 -25.68 -7.13
CA LEU A 169 15.39 -27.05 -6.61
C LEU A 169 13.98 -27.34 -6.07
N TRP A 170 13.37 -26.39 -5.34
CA TRP A 170 12.01 -26.59 -4.80
C TRP A 170 10.98 -26.73 -5.90
N MET A 171 11.07 -25.96 -6.98
CA MET A 171 10.17 -26.10 -8.12
C MET A 171 10.31 -27.47 -8.79
N ARG A 172 11.55 -27.94 -9.02
CA ARG A 172 11.81 -29.25 -9.60
C ARG A 172 11.30 -30.38 -8.68
N ILE A 173 11.51 -30.27 -7.37
CA ILE A 173 10.95 -31.25 -6.41
C ILE A 173 9.44 -31.20 -6.42
N ALA A 174 8.82 -29.99 -6.44
CA ALA A 174 7.38 -29.86 -6.45
C ALA A 174 6.69 -30.42 -7.70
N LEU A 175 7.39 -30.48 -8.84
CA LEU A 175 6.89 -31.20 -10.02
C LEU A 175 6.83 -32.70 -9.83
N GLU A 176 7.73 -33.29 -9.02
CA GLU A 176 7.90 -34.72 -8.86
C GLU A 176 7.22 -35.28 -7.60
N ALA A 177 7.13 -34.49 -6.53
CA ALA A 177 6.66 -34.95 -5.23
C ALA A 177 6.09 -33.82 -4.36
N PRO A 178 5.17 -34.13 -3.41
CA PRO A 178 4.64 -33.15 -2.47
C PRO A 178 5.72 -32.53 -1.58
N LEU A 179 5.50 -31.26 -1.21
CA LEU A 179 6.26 -30.55 -0.18
C LEU A 179 5.43 -30.47 1.09
N HIS A 180 6.08 -30.53 2.25
CA HIS A 180 5.40 -30.40 3.55
C HIS A 180 6.13 -29.44 4.48
N ILE A 181 5.38 -28.69 5.28
CA ILE A 181 5.91 -27.84 6.36
C ILE A 181 5.40 -28.38 7.69
N ILE A 182 6.31 -28.72 8.59
CA ILE A 182 5.96 -28.89 10.01
C ILE A 182 5.68 -27.49 10.56
N GLU A 183 4.44 -27.21 10.91
CA GLU A 183 3.95 -25.89 11.37
C GLU A 183 4.43 -25.57 12.81
N LYS A 184 5.72 -25.76 13.03
CA LYS A 184 6.42 -25.47 14.28
C LYS A 184 7.76 -24.82 13.93
N PRO A 185 8.17 -23.74 14.61
CA PRO A 185 9.51 -23.20 14.45
C PRO A 185 10.52 -24.18 15.04
N LEU A 186 11.34 -24.77 14.18
CA LEU A 186 12.36 -25.76 14.54
C LEU A 186 13.76 -25.35 14.08
N LEU A 187 13.89 -24.14 13.54
CA LEU A 187 15.11 -23.52 13.10
C LEU A 187 15.15 -22.07 13.59
N ALA A 188 16.25 -21.67 14.19
CA ALA A 188 16.57 -20.27 14.41
C ALA A 188 17.53 -19.79 13.30
N CYS A 189 17.05 -18.89 12.44
CA CYS A 189 17.77 -18.38 11.28
C CYS A 189 18.44 -17.05 11.63
N LEU A 190 19.74 -16.95 11.43
CA LEU A 190 20.50 -15.73 11.69
C LEU A 190 20.13 -14.62 10.70
N TRP A 191 19.48 -13.58 11.20
CA TRP A 191 19.11 -12.40 10.45
C TRP A 191 19.90 -11.19 10.90
N ASP A 192 21.14 -11.09 10.40
CA ASP A 192 22.03 -9.95 10.66
C ASP A 192 22.05 -9.04 9.43
N THR A 193 21.44 -7.86 9.56
CA THR A 193 21.39 -6.85 8.48
C THR A 193 22.67 -6.02 8.36
N GLY A 194 23.63 -6.20 9.25
CA GLY A 194 24.89 -5.44 9.31
C GLY A 194 26.09 -6.16 8.69
N ASN A 195 25.93 -7.40 8.25
CA ASN A 195 27.06 -8.17 7.71
C ASN A 195 27.27 -7.87 6.22
N PRO A 196 28.41 -7.22 5.82
CA PRO A 196 28.67 -6.87 4.42
C PRO A 196 28.87 -8.08 3.51
N ASP A 197 29.18 -9.25 4.08
CA ASP A 197 29.49 -10.49 3.33
C ASP A 197 28.23 -11.36 3.12
N LYS A 198 27.08 -10.94 3.62
CA LYS A 198 25.84 -11.68 3.47
C LYS A 198 25.39 -11.70 2.00
N ILE A 199 25.31 -12.90 1.43
CA ILE A 199 24.95 -13.12 0.02
C ILE A 199 23.47 -12.78 -0.24
N SER A 200 22.61 -12.98 0.75
CA SER A 200 21.16 -12.76 0.66
C SER A 200 20.70 -11.38 1.13
N ASP A 201 21.60 -10.39 1.24
CA ASP A 201 21.23 -9.04 1.65
C ASP A 201 20.53 -8.31 0.51
N GLU A 202 19.21 -8.14 0.64
CA GLU A 202 18.35 -7.43 -0.32
C GLU A 202 18.69 -5.93 -0.42
N ALA A 203 19.45 -5.36 0.52
CA ALA A 203 19.82 -3.96 0.50
C ALA A 203 20.91 -3.62 -0.54
N LYS A 204 21.53 -4.62 -1.17
CA LYS A 204 22.53 -4.40 -2.21
C LYS A 204 21.90 -4.49 -3.60
N ASP A 205 22.01 -3.45 -4.41
CA ASP A 205 21.49 -3.41 -5.78
C ASP A 205 21.95 -4.59 -6.64
N SER A 206 23.22 -5.02 -6.48
CA SER A 206 23.76 -6.17 -7.19
C SER A 206 23.09 -7.50 -6.82
N ASN A 207 22.66 -7.65 -5.56
CA ASN A 207 21.95 -8.83 -5.10
C ASN A 207 20.51 -8.84 -5.59
N MET A 208 19.84 -7.68 -5.60
CA MET A 208 18.51 -7.53 -6.18
C MET A 208 18.50 -7.86 -7.66
N THR A 209 19.46 -7.34 -8.43
CA THR A 209 19.60 -7.64 -9.86
C THR A 209 19.79 -9.14 -10.09
N ARG A 210 20.66 -9.79 -9.33
CA ARG A 210 20.92 -11.23 -9.44
C ARG A 210 19.69 -12.05 -9.07
N PHE A 211 19.07 -11.76 -7.93
CA PHE A 211 17.87 -12.43 -7.48
C PHE A 211 16.74 -12.37 -8.52
N PHE A 212 16.60 -11.22 -9.18
CA PHE A 212 15.61 -11.01 -10.23
C PHE A 212 15.92 -11.89 -11.46
N ASN A 213 17.15 -11.81 -11.98
CA ASN A 213 17.58 -12.59 -13.14
C ASN A 213 17.40 -14.10 -12.92
N ILE A 214 17.77 -14.59 -11.74
CA ILE A 214 17.65 -16.00 -11.39
C ILE A 214 16.20 -16.45 -11.23
N ARG A 215 15.32 -15.59 -10.71
CA ARG A 215 13.89 -15.89 -10.66
C ARG A 215 13.30 -16.09 -12.05
N VAL A 216 13.64 -15.22 -12.99
CA VAL A 216 13.23 -15.34 -14.39
C VAL A 216 13.74 -16.65 -15.00
N GLU A 217 15.01 -16.94 -14.85
CA GLU A 217 15.65 -18.17 -15.35
C GLU A 217 15.03 -19.44 -14.74
N ALA A 218 14.77 -19.45 -13.43
CA ALA A 218 14.19 -20.60 -12.75
C ALA A 218 12.77 -20.90 -13.24
N VAL A 219 11.94 -19.87 -13.46
CA VAL A 219 10.57 -20.04 -14.00
C VAL A 219 10.61 -20.43 -15.48
N GLU A 220 11.50 -19.84 -16.31
CA GLU A 220 11.67 -20.26 -17.70
C GLU A 220 12.03 -21.74 -17.80
N LYS A 221 12.99 -22.20 -16.98
CA LYS A 221 13.38 -23.62 -16.88
C LYS A 221 12.24 -24.53 -16.45
N LEU A 222 11.42 -24.09 -15.50
CA LEU A 222 10.23 -24.86 -15.10
C LEU A 222 9.35 -25.16 -16.32
N PHE A 223 9.01 -24.14 -17.10
CA PHE A 223 8.14 -24.28 -18.26
C PHE A 223 8.82 -24.95 -19.47
N ASP A 224 10.15 -24.96 -19.53
CA ASP A 224 10.90 -25.69 -20.55
C ASP A 224 10.96 -27.20 -20.27
N HIS A 225 11.01 -27.60 -18.99
CA HIS A 225 11.18 -29.00 -18.59
C HIS A 225 9.88 -29.70 -18.17
N ILE A 226 8.82 -28.94 -17.87
CA ILE A 226 7.52 -29.53 -17.50
C ILE A 226 6.97 -30.38 -18.66
N THR A 227 6.62 -31.62 -18.37
CA THR A 227 5.97 -32.48 -19.36
C THR A 227 4.52 -32.05 -19.59
N ASP A 228 3.95 -32.41 -20.75
CA ASP A 228 2.56 -32.11 -21.08
C ASP A 228 1.59 -32.67 -20.03
N GLN A 229 1.85 -33.88 -19.52
CA GLN A 229 1.06 -34.48 -18.46
C GLN A 229 1.12 -33.71 -17.14
N GLN A 230 2.32 -33.25 -16.75
CA GLN A 230 2.51 -32.42 -15.56
C GLN A 230 1.85 -31.04 -15.74
N LEU A 231 1.98 -30.42 -16.92
CA LEU A 231 1.36 -29.14 -17.22
C LEU A 231 -0.16 -29.21 -17.08
N ILE A 232 -0.78 -30.21 -17.69
CA ILE A 232 -2.22 -30.45 -17.54
C ILE A 232 -2.58 -30.74 -16.08
N ARG A 233 -1.86 -31.66 -15.41
CA ARG A 233 -2.13 -32.06 -14.04
C ARG A 233 -2.12 -30.87 -13.06
N PHE A 234 -1.17 -29.94 -13.20
CA PHE A 234 -0.93 -28.91 -12.21
C PHE A 234 -1.52 -27.55 -12.58
N PHE A 235 -1.70 -27.25 -13.87
CA PHE A 235 -2.05 -25.89 -14.33
C PHE A 235 -3.32 -25.84 -15.18
N GLN A 236 -4.02 -26.94 -15.46
CA GLN A 236 -5.20 -26.95 -16.32
C GLN A 236 -6.30 -25.98 -15.85
N GLN A 237 -6.43 -25.74 -14.54
CA GLN A 237 -7.41 -24.79 -14.00
C GLN A 237 -7.10 -23.34 -14.37
N GLU A 238 -5.84 -23.04 -14.66
CA GLU A 238 -5.34 -21.71 -15.06
C GLU A 238 -5.24 -21.57 -16.59
N PHE A 239 -5.56 -22.60 -17.34
CA PHE A 239 -5.52 -22.57 -18.79
C PHE A 239 -6.53 -21.58 -19.33
N ARG A 240 -6.12 -20.81 -20.34
CA ARG A 240 -7.01 -19.93 -21.11
C ARG A 240 -8.07 -20.73 -21.86
N ASN A 241 -7.70 -21.93 -22.33
CA ASN A 241 -8.63 -22.91 -22.87
C ASN A 241 -8.47 -24.25 -22.11
N SER A 242 -9.37 -24.55 -21.19
CA SER A 242 -9.33 -25.74 -20.34
C SER A 242 -9.36 -27.07 -21.11
N GLY A 243 -9.72 -27.05 -22.40
CA GLY A 243 -9.71 -28.20 -23.31
C GLY A 243 -8.38 -28.44 -24.03
N SER A 244 -7.34 -27.61 -23.80
CA SER A 244 -6.04 -27.74 -24.44
C SER A 244 -5.37 -29.08 -24.11
N SER A 245 -4.93 -29.82 -25.14
CA SER A 245 -4.35 -31.16 -25.02
C SER A 245 -3.28 -31.50 -26.04
N SER A 246 -3.29 -30.85 -27.21
CA SER A 246 -2.23 -31.04 -28.21
C SER A 246 -0.93 -30.31 -27.82
N PRO A 247 0.24 -30.77 -28.24
CA PRO A 247 1.52 -30.12 -27.91
C PRO A 247 1.56 -28.62 -28.26
N LEU A 248 0.95 -28.21 -29.38
CA LEU A 248 0.93 -26.82 -29.79
C LEU A 248 -0.04 -25.97 -28.94
N GLU A 249 -1.21 -26.54 -28.56
CA GLU A 249 -2.13 -25.90 -27.61
C GLU A 249 -1.46 -25.72 -26.25
N LEU A 250 -0.76 -26.72 -25.75
CA LEU A 250 -0.06 -26.67 -24.47
C LEU A 250 1.10 -25.69 -24.49
N GLU A 251 1.77 -25.50 -25.62
CA GLU A 251 2.77 -24.44 -25.76
C GLU A 251 2.15 -23.03 -25.72
N CYS A 252 0.93 -22.86 -26.28
CA CYS A 252 0.14 -21.64 -26.10
C CYS A 252 -0.17 -21.40 -24.63
N GLU A 253 -0.66 -22.43 -23.91
CA GLU A 253 -0.98 -22.32 -22.47
C GLU A 253 0.25 -21.95 -21.64
N LYS A 254 1.42 -22.52 -21.92
CA LYS A 254 2.68 -22.10 -21.29
C LYS A 254 2.96 -20.61 -21.52
N GLY A 255 2.68 -20.11 -22.72
CA GLY A 255 2.80 -18.70 -23.06
C GLY A 255 1.85 -17.83 -22.22
N PHE A 256 0.57 -18.19 -22.14
CA PHE A 256 -0.43 -17.45 -21.36
C PHE A 256 -0.19 -17.52 -19.86
N LEU A 257 0.23 -18.66 -19.32
CA LEU A 257 0.63 -18.80 -17.92
C LEU A 257 1.79 -17.84 -17.57
N LEU A 258 2.81 -17.75 -18.44
CA LEU A 258 3.93 -16.84 -18.26
C LEU A 258 3.53 -15.36 -18.34
N LEU A 259 2.57 -14.99 -19.19
CA LEU A 259 2.01 -13.62 -19.21
C LEU A 259 1.34 -13.24 -17.90
N ASN A 260 0.81 -14.23 -17.15
CA ASN A 260 0.15 -14.04 -15.87
C ASN A 260 1.07 -14.20 -14.65
N CYS A 261 2.32 -14.69 -14.85
CA CYS A 261 3.29 -14.81 -13.77
C CYS A 261 3.77 -13.43 -13.31
N PHE A 262 3.85 -13.20 -12.01
CA PHE A 262 4.46 -12.00 -11.43
C PHE A 262 4.06 -10.71 -12.17
N GLN A 263 2.79 -10.35 -12.16
CA GLN A 263 2.19 -9.26 -12.95
C GLN A 263 2.96 -7.93 -12.89
N ASP A 264 3.70 -7.68 -11.81
CA ASP A 264 4.53 -6.47 -11.65
C ASP A 264 5.90 -6.53 -12.37
N TYR A 265 6.21 -7.64 -13.05
CA TYR A 265 7.52 -7.85 -13.65
C TYR A 265 7.44 -8.08 -15.17
N PRO A 266 7.80 -7.10 -16.01
CA PRO A 266 7.67 -7.17 -17.46
C PRO A 266 8.41 -8.34 -18.13
N TYR A 267 9.47 -8.86 -17.50
CA TYR A 267 10.27 -9.96 -18.06
C TYR A 267 9.50 -11.27 -18.20
N PHE A 268 8.57 -11.57 -17.29
CA PHE A 268 7.73 -12.77 -17.44
C PHE A 268 6.77 -12.62 -18.62
N HIS A 269 6.27 -11.41 -18.86
CA HIS A 269 5.52 -11.08 -20.07
C HIS A 269 6.36 -11.34 -21.34
N TYR A 270 7.66 -10.96 -21.32
CA TYR A 270 8.54 -11.27 -22.45
C TYR A 270 8.70 -12.77 -22.69
N LEU A 271 8.82 -13.60 -21.65
CA LEU A 271 8.87 -15.05 -21.79
C LEU A 271 7.59 -15.60 -22.41
N GLY A 272 6.43 -15.11 -21.97
CA GLY A 272 5.13 -15.46 -22.56
C GLY A 272 5.02 -15.02 -24.02
N PHE A 273 5.33 -13.76 -24.30
CA PHE A 273 5.41 -13.23 -25.67
C PHE A 273 6.33 -14.06 -26.57
N LYS A 274 7.54 -14.39 -26.12
CA LYS A 274 8.53 -15.20 -26.84
C LYS A 274 8.00 -16.57 -27.24
N ARG A 275 7.20 -17.22 -26.34
CA ARG A 275 6.58 -18.51 -26.63
C ARG A 275 5.47 -18.38 -27.65
N LEU A 276 4.54 -17.45 -27.46
CA LEU A 276 3.45 -17.19 -28.40
C LEU A 276 3.97 -16.76 -29.79
N ALA A 277 5.04 -15.95 -29.83
CA ALA A 277 5.72 -15.58 -31.06
C ALA A 277 6.34 -16.78 -31.80
N ARG A 278 6.77 -17.82 -31.07
CA ARG A 278 7.20 -19.08 -31.70
C ARG A 278 6.04 -19.87 -32.27
N VAL A 279 4.89 -19.88 -31.57
CA VAL A 279 3.69 -20.58 -32.01
C VAL A 279 3.14 -20.00 -33.32
N VAL A 280 3.03 -18.66 -33.46
CA VAL A 280 2.51 -18.03 -34.68
C VAL A 280 3.35 -18.34 -35.91
N ASN A 281 4.61 -18.74 -35.75
CA ASN A 281 5.49 -19.17 -36.82
C ASN A 281 5.42 -20.67 -37.12
N GLN A 282 4.59 -21.44 -36.41
CA GLN A 282 4.32 -22.83 -36.73
C GLN A 282 3.14 -22.94 -37.73
N PRO A 283 3.11 -23.99 -38.57
CA PRO A 283 1.96 -24.22 -39.43
C PRO A 283 0.65 -24.30 -38.62
N GLY A 284 -0.34 -23.50 -38.99
CA GLY A 284 -1.63 -23.43 -38.28
C GLY A 284 -1.60 -22.74 -36.91
N GLY A 285 -0.47 -22.10 -36.55
CA GLY A 285 -0.32 -21.47 -35.23
C GLY A 285 -1.14 -20.20 -35.07
N VAL A 286 -1.31 -19.40 -36.12
CA VAL A 286 -2.15 -18.20 -36.11
C VAL A 286 -3.61 -18.58 -35.94
N GLU A 287 -4.11 -19.47 -36.78
CA GLU A 287 -5.49 -19.97 -36.75
C GLU A 287 -5.81 -20.63 -35.40
N LEU A 288 -4.86 -21.39 -34.85
CA LEU A 288 -5.01 -21.99 -33.53
C LEU A 288 -5.22 -20.94 -32.42
N LEU A 289 -4.39 -19.90 -32.42
CA LEU A 289 -4.48 -18.83 -31.42
C LEU A 289 -5.79 -18.04 -31.57
N GLU A 290 -6.22 -17.73 -32.78
CA GLU A 290 -7.45 -17.01 -33.02
C GLU A 290 -8.69 -17.86 -32.69
N ASP A 291 -8.77 -19.09 -33.23
CA ASP A 291 -9.97 -19.93 -33.12
C ASP A 291 -10.19 -20.51 -31.71
N LYS A 292 -9.10 -20.94 -31.06
CA LYS A 292 -9.19 -21.64 -29.77
C LYS A 292 -8.93 -20.76 -28.56
N PHE A 293 -8.14 -19.71 -28.71
CA PHE A 293 -7.74 -18.86 -27.60
C PHE A 293 -8.29 -17.44 -27.68
N GLY A 294 -8.93 -17.07 -28.80
CA GLY A 294 -9.42 -15.70 -29.02
C GLY A 294 -8.27 -14.68 -28.91
N PHE A 295 -7.10 -15.02 -29.44
CA PHE A 295 -5.88 -14.23 -29.36
C PHE A 295 -5.30 -14.03 -30.77
N SER A 296 -5.47 -12.84 -31.31
CA SER A 296 -5.09 -12.47 -32.66
C SER A 296 -3.62 -12.03 -32.76
N LEU A 297 -3.12 -11.89 -34.00
CA LEU A 297 -1.84 -11.24 -34.23
C LEU A 297 -1.82 -9.79 -33.74
N HIS A 298 -2.97 -9.10 -33.75
CA HIS A 298 -3.06 -7.75 -33.19
C HIS A 298 -2.76 -7.76 -31.68
N ASP A 299 -3.32 -8.72 -30.93
CA ASP A 299 -3.07 -8.87 -29.50
C ASP A 299 -1.59 -9.18 -29.22
N LEU A 300 -0.97 -10.04 -30.04
CA LEU A 300 0.47 -10.34 -29.92
C LEU A 300 1.33 -9.08 -30.16
N TYR A 301 0.96 -8.27 -31.14
CA TYR A 301 1.70 -7.02 -31.42
C TYR A 301 1.46 -5.99 -30.33
N ALA A 302 0.25 -5.91 -29.75
CA ALA A 302 -0.06 -5.04 -28.64
C ALA A 302 0.83 -5.34 -27.43
N LEU A 303 1.03 -6.62 -27.07
CA LEU A 303 1.96 -6.99 -25.99
C LEU A 303 3.38 -6.40 -26.17
N ASN A 304 3.86 -6.37 -27.42
CA ASN A 304 5.20 -5.84 -27.72
C ASN A 304 5.24 -4.30 -27.81
N MET A 305 4.08 -3.65 -27.94
CA MET A 305 3.95 -2.19 -27.95
C MET A 305 3.73 -1.61 -26.55
N GLU A 306 3.05 -2.36 -25.67
CA GLU A 306 2.68 -1.90 -24.34
C GLU A 306 3.80 -2.08 -23.31
N HIS A 307 4.76 -2.98 -23.56
CA HIS A 307 5.81 -3.33 -22.59
C HIS A 307 7.22 -3.13 -23.17
N MET A 308 8.00 -2.30 -22.49
CA MET A 308 9.43 -2.17 -22.78
C MET A 308 10.23 -3.24 -22.01
N TYR A 309 10.50 -4.37 -22.67
CA TYR A 309 11.08 -5.55 -22.01
C TYR A 309 12.58 -5.43 -21.65
N PHE A 310 13.31 -4.53 -22.29
CA PHE A 310 14.77 -4.46 -22.21
C PHE A 310 15.32 -3.14 -21.68
N ASP A 311 14.49 -2.29 -21.09
CA ASP A 311 14.94 -1.03 -20.50
C ASP A 311 15.28 -1.22 -19.01
N SER A 312 16.58 -1.36 -18.75
CA SER A 312 17.09 -1.46 -17.38
C SER A 312 16.95 -0.15 -16.58
N VAL A 313 16.87 1.00 -17.26
CA VAL A 313 16.72 2.31 -16.60
C VAL A 313 15.29 2.47 -16.12
N ALA A 314 14.29 2.17 -16.96
CA ALA A 314 12.89 2.22 -16.57
C ALA A 314 12.56 1.26 -15.41
N PHE A 315 13.21 0.08 -15.39
CA PHE A 315 13.06 -0.88 -14.30
C PHE A 315 13.61 -0.36 -12.97
N ASN A 316 14.80 0.22 -12.98
CA ASN A 316 15.39 0.81 -11.78
C ASN A 316 14.58 2.01 -11.28
N ASP A 317 14.09 2.88 -12.17
CA ASP A 317 13.19 3.97 -11.85
C ASP A 317 11.87 3.49 -11.24
N GLN A 318 11.30 2.39 -11.75
CA GLN A 318 10.07 1.82 -11.21
C GLN A 318 10.31 1.18 -9.83
N ALA A 319 11.42 0.46 -9.65
CA ALA A 319 11.79 -0.11 -8.37
C ALA A 319 12.05 0.98 -7.31
N GLN A 320 12.73 2.06 -7.70
CA GLN A 320 12.95 3.22 -6.84
C GLN A 320 11.64 3.92 -6.47
N LYS A 321 10.75 4.14 -7.42
CA LYS A 321 9.41 4.70 -7.17
C LYS A 321 8.58 3.81 -6.26
N ASN A 322 8.65 2.49 -6.42
CA ASN A 322 7.94 1.55 -5.55
C ASN A 322 8.51 1.55 -4.12
N GLN A 323 9.83 1.68 -3.94
CA GLN A 323 10.45 1.87 -2.63
C GLN A 323 10.06 3.20 -1.98
N GLU A 324 10.06 4.29 -2.73
CA GLU A 324 9.60 5.59 -2.28
C GLU A 324 8.12 5.56 -1.87
N LEU A 325 7.28 4.90 -2.67
CA LEU A 325 5.86 4.71 -2.37
C LEU A 325 5.65 3.87 -1.10
N ALA A 326 6.43 2.81 -0.92
CA ALA A 326 6.38 1.98 0.29
C ALA A 326 6.85 2.76 1.54
N SER A 327 7.88 3.60 1.39
CA SER A 327 8.36 4.47 2.49
C SER A 327 7.33 5.53 2.85
N LEU A 328 6.69 6.15 1.85
CA LEU A 328 5.60 7.11 2.06
C LEU A 328 4.38 6.48 2.74
N LYS A 329 4.01 5.26 2.32
CA LYS A 329 2.92 4.53 2.98
C LYS A 329 3.21 4.27 4.45
N ARG A 330 4.44 3.83 4.79
CA ARG A 330 4.86 3.65 6.19
C ARG A 330 4.81 4.95 6.99
N GLN A 331 5.30 6.05 6.41
CA GLN A 331 5.23 7.37 7.05
C GLN A 331 3.79 7.82 7.32
N LEU A 332 2.88 7.55 6.37
CA LEU A 332 1.44 7.83 6.54
C LEU A 332 0.80 6.99 7.63
N GLU A 333 1.14 5.70 7.71
CA GLU A 333 0.68 4.80 8.76
C GLU A 333 1.18 5.23 10.15
N ASP A 334 2.45 5.60 10.26
CA ASP A 334 3.04 6.11 11.52
C ASP A 334 2.39 7.43 11.93
N GLN A 335 2.15 8.35 10.99
CA GLN A 335 1.43 9.58 11.25
C GLN A 335 -0.03 9.30 11.68
N ALA A 336 -0.68 8.32 11.08
CA ALA A 336 -2.03 7.93 11.46
C ALA A 336 -2.06 7.36 12.90
N ARG A 337 -1.11 6.50 13.26
CA ARG A 337 -0.94 5.97 14.63
C ARG A 337 -0.68 7.09 15.63
N GLN A 338 0.19 8.04 15.29
CA GLN A 338 0.48 9.18 16.14
C GLN A 338 -0.76 10.05 16.37
N ARG A 339 -1.54 10.34 15.32
CA ARG A 339 -2.82 11.08 15.43
C ARG A 339 -3.84 10.34 16.28
N GLN A 340 -3.93 9.01 16.16
CA GLN A 340 -4.82 8.22 17.02
C GLN A 340 -4.40 8.29 18.48
N HIS A 341 -3.10 8.23 18.76
CA HIS A 341 -2.58 8.37 20.12
C HIS A 341 -2.86 9.76 20.70
N GLU A 342 -2.60 10.82 19.94
CA GLU A 342 -2.93 12.20 20.34
C GLU A 342 -4.44 12.41 20.56
N ALA A 343 -5.29 11.82 19.71
CA ALA A 343 -6.74 11.87 19.89
C ALA A 343 -7.20 11.17 21.17
N ALA A 344 -6.59 10.03 21.51
CA ALA A 344 -6.88 9.33 22.76
C ALA A 344 -6.46 10.13 24.00
N LEU A 345 -5.30 10.79 23.95
CA LEU A 345 -4.85 11.69 25.03
C LEU A 345 -5.80 12.87 25.21
N ARG A 346 -6.23 13.53 24.10
CA ARG A 346 -7.20 14.64 24.15
C ARG A 346 -8.56 14.21 24.70
N THR A 347 -9.01 12.99 24.39
CA THR A 347 -10.25 12.45 24.91
C THR A 347 -10.19 12.31 26.44
N ASN A 348 -9.06 11.83 26.98
CA ASN A 348 -8.83 11.72 28.41
C ASN A 348 -8.74 13.08 29.11
N GLU A 349 -8.05 14.06 28.50
CA GLU A 349 -8.00 15.44 29.00
C GLU A 349 -9.38 16.09 29.04
N ASN A 350 -10.17 15.92 27.97
CA ASN A 350 -11.55 16.45 27.92
C ASN A 350 -12.46 15.82 28.98
N ALA A 351 -12.31 14.52 29.24
CA ALA A 351 -13.06 13.87 30.33
C ALA A 351 -12.68 14.43 31.71
N LEU A 352 -11.40 14.71 31.92
CA LEU A 352 -10.92 15.34 33.17
C LEU A 352 -11.44 16.78 33.33
N LEU A 353 -11.42 17.56 32.22
CA LEU A 353 -11.97 18.92 32.20
C LEU A 353 -13.47 18.93 32.45
N GLN A 354 -14.24 18.02 31.86
CA GLN A 354 -15.68 17.89 32.12
C GLN A 354 -15.97 17.59 33.58
N ASN A 355 -15.23 16.69 34.21
CA ASN A 355 -15.37 16.39 35.63
C ASN A 355 -15.09 17.64 36.51
N THR A 356 -14.07 18.41 36.11
CA THR A 356 -13.72 19.68 36.80
C THR A 356 -14.82 20.72 36.63
N ILE A 357 -15.42 20.83 35.44
CA ILE A 357 -16.55 21.74 35.18
C ILE A 357 -17.77 21.34 36.00
N ILE A 358 -18.08 20.05 36.11
CA ILE A 358 -19.17 19.54 36.93
C ILE A 358 -18.95 19.92 38.41
N ALA A 359 -17.74 19.70 38.93
CA ALA A 359 -17.38 20.08 40.30
C ALA A 359 -17.52 21.59 40.53
N LYS A 360 -17.05 22.42 39.60
CA LYS A 360 -17.18 23.90 39.68
C LYS A 360 -18.63 24.38 39.58
N ASN A 361 -19.45 23.72 38.76
CA ASN A 361 -20.88 24.03 38.68
C ASN A 361 -21.62 23.73 40.00
N HIS A 362 -21.25 22.66 40.69
CA HIS A 362 -21.76 22.37 42.03
C HIS A 362 -21.38 23.44 43.06
N GLU A 363 -20.09 23.89 43.04
CA GLU A 363 -19.63 25.00 43.88
C GLU A 363 -20.41 26.30 43.59
N LEU A 364 -20.61 26.63 42.30
CA LEU A 364 -21.37 27.81 41.86
C LEU A 364 -22.85 27.74 42.27
N ALA A 365 -23.46 26.56 42.21
CA ALA A 365 -24.84 26.37 42.68
C ALA A 365 -24.95 26.64 44.19
N ALA A 366 -24.02 26.11 44.98
CA ALA A 366 -23.97 26.35 46.41
C ALA A 366 -23.76 27.84 46.75
N ILE A 367 -22.93 28.55 45.99
CA ILE A 367 -22.74 30.01 46.16
C ILE A 367 -24.04 30.77 45.80
N ARG A 368 -24.73 30.38 44.72
CA ARG A 368 -25.99 31.04 44.28
C ARG A 368 -27.14 30.83 45.27
N GLU A 369 -27.14 29.77 46.03
CA GLU A 369 -28.12 29.48 47.08
C GLU A 369 -27.81 30.20 48.40
N SER A 370 -26.59 30.71 48.57
CA SER A 370 -26.18 31.42 49.77
C SER A 370 -26.93 32.70 49.96
N THR A 371 -27.22 33.05 51.26
CA THR A 371 -27.95 34.27 51.66
C THR A 371 -27.25 35.54 51.15
N SER A 372 -25.90 35.55 51.12
CA SER A 372 -25.10 36.66 50.62
C SER A 372 -25.33 36.93 49.14
N TRP A 373 -25.47 35.87 48.30
CA TRP A 373 -25.73 36.00 46.88
C TRP A 373 -27.14 36.53 46.57
N ARG A 374 -28.16 36.15 47.39
CA ARG A 374 -29.54 36.61 47.22
C ARG A 374 -29.69 38.07 47.56
N VAL A 375 -29.05 38.55 48.64
CA VAL A 375 -29.12 39.94 49.10
C VAL A 375 -28.43 40.92 48.11
N THR A 376 -27.42 40.52 47.41
CA THR A 376 -26.69 41.37 46.43
C THR A 376 -27.21 41.29 44.98
N ALA A 377 -28.30 40.55 44.73
CA ALA A 377 -28.89 40.38 43.39
C ALA A 377 -29.31 41.69 42.69
N PRO A 378 -29.93 42.70 43.40
CA PRO A 378 -30.32 43.97 42.79
C PRO A 378 -29.12 44.78 42.27
N ILE A 379 -27.99 44.75 42.97
CA ILE A 379 -26.78 45.53 42.63
C ILE A 379 -26.09 44.95 41.37
N ARG A 380 -26.13 43.64 41.18
CA ARG A 380 -25.57 42.99 39.98
C ARG A 380 -26.39 43.30 38.72
N LYS A 381 -27.71 43.45 38.83
CA LYS A 381 -28.60 43.80 37.72
C LYS A 381 -28.38 45.23 37.19
N LEU A 382 -27.83 46.11 37.99
CA LEU A 382 -27.50 47.49 37.59
C LEU A 382 -26.14 47.60 36.86
N ARG A 383 -25.21 46.64 37.07
CA ARG A 383 -23.88 46.68 36.50
C ARG A 383 -23.77 46.04 35.10
N SER A 384 -24.79 45.30 34.64
CA SER A 384 -24.82 44.62 33.33
C SER A 384 -25.44 45.46 32.19
N ARG A 385 -25.71 46.77 32.42
CA ARG A 385 -26.37 47.64 31.45
C ARG A 385 -25.48 48.72 30.87
N SER A 386 -24.24 48.39 30.41
CA SER A 386 -23.51 49.33 29.56
C SER A 386 -22.31 48.67 28.90
N GLN A 387 -22.53 48.11 27.74
CA GLN A 387 -21.71 48.16 26.54
C GLN A 387 -22.45 47.40 25.44
N GLU A 388 -22.99 48.09 24.49
CA GLU A 388 -23.49 47.50 23.26
C GLU A 388 -22.27 46.87 22.53
N ARG A 389 -22.19 45.55 22.59
CA ARG A 389 -21.20 44.75 21.83
C ARG A 389 -21.51 44.92 20.34
N ARG A 390 -20.48 45.16 19.51
CA ARG A 390 -20.64 45.10 18.06
C ARG A 390 -20.97 43.67 17.66
N PRO A 391 -21.90 43.45 16.72
CA PRO A 391 -22.17 42.11 16.19
C PRO A 391 -20.95 41.58 15.46
N VAL A 392 -20.74 40.26 15.50
CA VAL A 392 -19.56 39.58 14.95
C VAL A 392 -19.99 38.73 13.78
N ILE A 393 -19.15 38.71 12.73
CA ILE A 393 -19.19 37.67 11.70
C ILE A 393 -18.10 36.67 12.01
N TYR A 394 -18.49 35.43 12.33
CA TYR A 394 -17.57 34.32 12.47
C TYR A 394 -17.39 33.64 11.11
N PHE A 395 -16.21 33.78 10.53
CA PHE A 395 -15.87 33.19 9.23
C PHE A 395 -15.16 31.84 9.45
N VAL A 396 -15.85 30.74 9.17
CA VAL A 396 -15.53 29.40 9.66
C VAL A 396 -15.90 28.34 8.63
N PRO A 397 -15.06 27.35 8.38
CA PRO A 397 -13.61 27.34 8.55
C PRO A 397 -12.92 28.06 7.40
N SER A 398 -11.94 28.89 7.67
CA SER A 398 -11.15 29.53 6.63
C SER A 398 -10.04 28.61 6.12
N SER A 399 -9.74 28.65 4.81
CA SER A 399 -8.69 27.84 4.22
C SER A 399 -7.30 28.31 4.63
N ASP A 400 -6.46 27.40 5.13
CA ASP A 400 -5.10 27.67 5.60
C ASP A 400 -4.04 26.72 4.99
N TYR A 401 -4.38 26.07 3.87
CA TYR A 401 -3.50 25.17 3.12
C TYR A 401 -3.08 25.81 1.78
N GLY A 402 -2.05 25.22 1.15
CA GLY A 402 -1.29 25.85 0.06
C GLY A 402 -1.95 25.98 -1.32
N ASN A 403 -3.30 26.04 -1.40
CA ASN A 403 -4.02 26.25 -2.67
C ASN A 403 -4.21 27.74 -2.95
N LEU A 404 -3.57 28.27 -3.99
CA LEU A 404 -3.65 29.67 -4.38
C LEU A 404 -5.07 30.13 -4.77
N GLY A 405 -5.89 29.25 -5.35
CA GLY A 405 -7.28 29.53 -5.69
C GLY A 405 -8.12 29.81 -4.45
N ASP A 406 -7.99 28.96 -3.41
CA ASP A 406 -8.70 29.15 -2.16
C ASP A 406 -8.23 30.39 -1.41
N HIS A 407 -6.94 30.71 -1.44
CA HIS A 407 -6.43 31.96 -0.88
C HIS A 407 -7.01 33.20 -1.58
N LYS A 408 -7.20 33.15 -2.90
CA LYS A 408 -7.86 34.25 -3.62
C LYS A 408 -9.32 34.39 -3.21
N ILE A 409 -10.06 33.28 -3.10
CA ILE A 409 -11.42 33.27 -2.56
C ILE A 409 -11.47 33.93 -1.17
N MET A 410 -10.57 33.56 -0.28
CA MET A 410 -10.49 34.12 1.07
C MET A 410 -10.22 35.64 1.07
N MET A 411 -9.32 36.11 0.22
CA MET A 411 -9.02 37.54 0.08
C MET A 411 -10.26 38.32 -0.35
N GLU A 412 -11.02 37.80 -1.32
CA GLU A 412 -12.22 38.49 -1.84
C GLU A 412 -13.37 38.45 -0.81
N ILE A 413 -13.55 37.39 -0.06
CA ILE A 413 -14.53 37.35 1.02
C ILE A 413 -14.20 38.36 2.13
N ARG A 414 -12.92 38.51 2.51
CA ARG A 414 -12.48 39.54 3.46
C ARG A 414 -12.75 40.93 2.93
N HIS A 415 -12.52 41.16 1.63
CA HIS A 415 -12.82 42.43 0.98
C HIS A 415 -14.32 42.71 0.97
N PHE A 416 -15.14 41.71 0.63
CA PHE A 416 -16.60 41.76 0.67
C PHE A 416 -17.12 42.17 2.05
N PHE A 417 -16.66 41.51 3.13
CA PHE A 417 -17.06 41.88 4.48
C PHE A 417 -16.70 43.30 4.85
N ARG A 418 -15.51 43.78 4.47
CA ARG A 418 -15.12 45.19 4.72
C ARG A 418 -15.99 46.19 3.99
N CYS A 419 -16.42 45.86 2.77
CA CYS A 419 -17.25 46.76 1.98
C CYS A 419 -18.71 46.82 2.44
N TYR A 420 -19.28 45.63 2.73
CA TYR A 420 -20.73 45.54 2.95
C TYR A 420 -21.15 45.35 4.41
N PHE A 421 -20.23 44.98 5.30
CA PHE A 421 -20.48 44.77 6.71
C PHE A 421 -19.55 45.60 7.62
N PRO A 422 -19.38 46.90 7.39
CA PRO A 422 -18.38 47.71 8.11
C PRO A 422 -18.70 47.86 9.62
N LYS A 423 -19.92 47.57 10.04
CA LYS A 423 -20.35 47.60 11.46
C LYS A 423 -20.07 46.34 12.22
N PHE A 424 -19.72 45.26 11.53
CA PHE A 424 -19.42 43.97 12.12
C PHE A 424 -17.92 43.81 12.40
N GLU A 425 -17.60 43.15 13.49
CA GLU A 425 -16.26 42.59 13.71
C GLU A 425 -16.16 41.26 12.97
N VAL A 426 -15.09 41.02 12.22
CA VAL A 426 -14.87 39.73 11.51
C VAL A 426 -13.84 38.94 12.26
N ARG A 427 -14.20 37.73 12.69
CA ARG A 427 -13.31 36.75 13.33
C ARG A 427 -13.16 35.52 12.46
N GLU A 428 -11.94 35.20 12.10
CA GLU A 428 -11.64 34.04 11.26
C GLU A 428 -11.13 32.89 12.10
N ILE A 429 -11.59 31.67 11.78
CA ILE A 429 -11.13 30.44 12.38
C ILE A 429 -10.76 29.48 11.27
N SER A 430 -9.48 29.09 11.21
CA SER A 430 -8.98 28.19 10.17
C SER A 430 -9.43 26.76 10.34
N CYS A 431 -9.40 26.00 9.25
CA CYS A 431 -9.71 24.57 9.26
C CYS A 431 -8.91 23.80 10.31
N ARG A 432 -7.62 24.13 10.49
CA ARG A 432 -6.74 23.46 11.48
C ARG A 432 -7.19 23.69 12.93
N HIS A 433 -7.73 24.86 13.22
CA HIS A 433 -8.08 25.24 14.57
C HIS A 433 -9.57 25.10 14.89
N TYR A 434 -10.39 24.67 13.92
CA TYR A 434 -11.84 24.61 14.13
C TYR A 434 -12.22 23.66 15.25
N GLU A 435 -11.71 22.44 15.25
CA GLU A 435 -12.03 21.43 16.27
C GLU A 435 -11.61 21.91 17.67
N GLU A 436 -10.47 22.57 17.79
CA GLU A 436 -9.96 23.12 19.05
C GLU A 436 -10.83 24.28 19.57
N LYS A 437 -11.25 25.17 18.66
CA LYS A 437 -12.01 26.38 18.99
C LYS A 437 -13.52 26.20 18.99
N ARG A 438 -14.00 25.02 18.62
CA ARG A 438 -15.43 24.74 18.54
C ARG A 438 -16.16 24.99 19.85
N GLN A 439 -15.61 24.56 20.97
CA GLN A 439 -16.22 24.80 22.30
C GLN A 439 -16.22 26.29 22.68
N GLU A 440 -15.18 27.01 22.34
CA GLU A 440 -15.07 28.44 22.53
C GLU A 440 -16.11 29.19 21.69
N LEU A 441 -16.31 28.81 20.44
CA LEU A 441 -17.34 29.33 19.54
C LEU A 441 -18.74 29.16 20.12
N LEU A 442 -19.08 27.98 20.63
CA LEU A 442 -20.38 27.69 21.24
C LEU A 442 -20.68 28.61 22.44
N CYS A 443 -19.63 29.09 23.12
CA CYS A 443 -19.77 30.01 24.24
C CYS A 443 -19.78 31.50 23.82
N GLN A 444 -19.13 31.84 22.72
CA GLN A 444 -18.93 33.25 22.31
C GLN A 444 -19.99 33.78 21.35
N VAL A 445 -20.54 32.92 20.48
CA VAL A 445 -21.55 33.31 19.49
C VAL A 445 -22.85 33.68 20.19
N GLN A 446 -23.39 34.85 19.87
CA GLN A 446 -24.63 35.40 20.45
C GLN A 446 -25.67 35.61 19.35
N ASN A 447 -26.94 35.77 19.78
CA ASN A 447 -28.02 36.15 18.88
C ASN A 447 -27.69 37.48 18.19
N GLY A 448 -27.76 37.51 16.85
CA GLY A 448 -27.42 38.66 16.03
C GLY A 448 -25.99 38.59 15.41
N ASP A 449 -25.16 37.63 15.85
CA ASP A 449 -23.94 37.31 15.15
C ASP A 449 -24.24 36.45 13.90
N ILE A 450 -23.40 36.57 12.87
CA ILE A 450 -23.51 35.83 11.61
C ILE A 450 -22.38 34.79 11.53
N LEU A 451 -22.70 33.60 11.06
CA LEU A 451 -21.70 32.61 10.69
C LEU A 451 -21.55 32.54 9.15
N ALA A 452 -20.35 32.46 8.68
CA ALA A 452 -20.08 32.41 7.24
C ALA A 452 -19.08 31.29 6.92
N ALA A 453 -19.33 30.54 5.85
CA ALA A 453 -18.40 29.54 5.31
C ALA A 453 -17.85 29.98 3.95
N PRO A 454 -16.59 29.64 3.62
CA PRO A 454 -15.95 30.04 2.37
C PRO A 454 -16.65 29.45 1.14
N GLY A 455 -16.41 30.07 -0.01
CA GLY A 455 -16.73 29.50 -1.31
C GLY A 455 -15.72 28.43 -1.75
N GLY A 456 -16.03 27.75 -2.85
CA GLY A 456 -15.14 26.74 -3.44
C GLY A 456 -15.87 25.52 -4.02
N GLY A 457 -15.26 24.36 -3.91
CA GLY A 457 -15.81 23.08 -4.35
C GLY A 457 -15.98 22.07 -3.21
N SER A 458 -16.32 22.52 -2.01
CA SER A 458 -16.26 21.72 -0.78
C SER A 458 -17.55 20.98 -0.42
N ILE A 459 -18.63 21.10 -1.23
CA ILE A 459 -19.88 20.37 -1.00
C ILE A 459 -19.94 19.14 -1.87
N GLY A 460 -19.86 17.95 -1.24
CA GLY A 460 -19.92 16.65 -1.90
C GLY A 460 -19.20 15.57 -1.13
N ASP A 461 -19.45 14.32 -1.50
CA ASP A 461 -18.87 13.14 -0.82
C ASP A 461 -17.35 13.00 -0.98
N VAL A 462 -16.76 13.57 -2.04
CA VAL A 462 -15.31 13.51 -2.28
C VAL A 462 -14.52 14.29 -1.23
N TYR A 463 -15.03 15.42 -0.75
CA TYR A 463 -14.36 16.29 0.23
C TYR A 463 -15.04 16.32 1.59
N LEU A 464 -15.91 15.36 1.87
CA LEU A 464 -16.67 15.29 3.12
C LEU A 464 -15.80 15.47 4.38
N PRO A 465 -14.62 14.84 4.51
CA PRO A 465 -13.79 14.97 5.72
C PRO A 465 -13.17 16.36 5.94
N TYR A 466 -13.06 17.18 4.88
CA TYR A 466 -12.24 18.38 4.89
C TYR A 466 -13.04 19.70 4.73
N GLY A 467 -14.25 19.66 4.22
CA GLY A 467 -15.02 20.85 3.91
C GLY A 467 -16.45 20.77 4.43
N GLU A 468 -17.26 19.91 3.82
CA GLU A 468 -18.69 19.81 4.11
C GLU A 468 -18.97 19.38 5.56
N LYS A 469 -18.14 18.55 6.17
CA LYS A 469 -18.24 18.15 7.58
C LYS A 469 -18.33 19.37 8.51
N TYR A 470 -17.51 20.37 8.29
CA TYR A 470 -17.49 21.58 9.12
C TYR A 470 -18.70 22.47 8.88
N MET A 471 -19.20 22.53 7.63
CA MET A 471 -20.43 23.25 7.32
C MET A 471 -21.64 22.59 7.99
N ARG A 472 -21.73 21.25 7.95
CA ARG A 472 -22.79 20.50 8.64
C ARG A 472 -22.75 20.72 10.15
N ASP A 473 -21.56 20.66 10.77
CA ASP A 473 -21.40 20.91 12.21
C ASP A 473 -21.79 22.34 12.59
N MET A 474 -21.37 23.34 11.81
CA MET A 474 -21.76 24.74 12.02
C MET A 474 -23.28 24.94 11.95
N ILE A 475 -23.95 24.35 10.96
CA ILE A 475 -25.38 24.40 10.78
C ILE A 475 -26.13 23.80 11.98
N GLN A 476 -25.66 22.67 12.49
CA GLN A 476 -26.27 21.99 13.63
C GLN A 476 -26.01 22.69 14.97
N CYS A 477 -24.83 23.31 15.10
CA CYS A 477 -24.43 23.95 16.37
C CYS A 477 -25.05 25.33 16.59
N PHE A 478 -25.45 26.06 15.55
CA PHE A 478 -25.91 27.45 15.64
C PHE A 478 -27.29 27.67 15.00
N PRO A 479 -28.34 26.96 15.47
CA PRO A 479 -29.66 26.97 14.83
C PRO A 479 -30.39 28.31 14.89
N ASN A 480 -29.93 29.26 15.71
CA ASN A 480 -30.56 30.56 15.92
C ASN A 480 -29.81 31.73 15.28
N ASN A 481 -28.73 31.46 14.56
CA ASN A 481 -27.92 32.47 13.93
C ASN A 481 -28.06 32.42 12.40
N GLN A 482 -27.96 33.56 11.73
CA GLN A 482 -27.89 33.56 10.27
C GLN A 482 -26.60 32.87 9.78
N ILE A 483 -26.74 31.96 8.82
CA ILE A 483 -25.62 31.26 8.22
C ILE A 483 -25.56 31.58 6.71
N ILE A 484 -24.37 31.96 6.23
CA ILE A 484 -24.11 32.30 4.83
C ILE A 484 -22.98 31.39 4.34
N ILE A 485 -23.27 30.58 3.32
CA ILE A 485 -22.25 29.79 2.61
C ILE A 485 -21.97 30.50 1.28
N PHE A 486 -20.71 30.93 1.10
CA PHE A 486 -20.26 31.63 -0.09
C PHE A 486 -20.27 30.70 -1.32
N PRO A 487 -20.17 31.22 -2.58
CA PRO A 487 -20.43 30.44 -3.78
C PRO A 487 -19.67 29.12 -3.87
N GLN A 488 -20.43 28.03 -3.93
CA GLN A 488 -19.94 26.64 -3.98
C GLN A 488 -20.25 25.97 -5.30
N SER A 489 -19.44 24.97 -5.70
CA SER A 489 -19.86 23.89 -6.57
C SER A 489 -20.46 22.75 -5.73
N LEU A 490 -21.29 21.93 -6.35
CA LEU A 490 -21.96 20.83 -5.69
C LEU A 490 -21.72 19.57 -6.52
N PHE A 491 -21.11 18.55 -5.91
CA PHE A 491 -20.82 17.30 -6.60
C PHE A 491 -20.92 16.09 -5.66
N TYR A 492 -21.75 15.11 -6.02
CA TYR A 492 -21.84 13.81 -5.34
C TYR A 492 -21.66 12.70 -6.36
N THR A 493 -20.91 11.68 -6.00
CA THR A 493 -20.73 10.50 -6.83
C THR A 493 -22.05 9.73 -6.96
N LYS A 494 -22.20 8.97 -8.05
CA LYS A 494 -23.36 8.08 -8.25
C LYS A 494 -23.26 6.76 -7.48
N SER A 495 -22.40 6.69 -6.47
CA SER A 495 -22.27 5.55 -5.57
C SER A 495 -23.37 5.53 -4.51
N GLU A 496 -23.59 4.38 -3.88
CA GLU A 496 -24.52 4.27 -2.73
C GLU A 496 -24.12 5.24 -1.60
N LEU A 497 -22.83 5.42 -1.36
CA LEU A 497 -22.30 6.35 -0.39
C LEU A 497 -22.61 7.80 -0.78
N GLY A 498 -22.36 8.18 -2.04
CA GLY A 498 -22.64 9.52 -2.54
C GLY A 498 -24.11 9.88 -2.44
N GLU A 499 -25.03 8.97 -2.76
CA GLU A 499 -26.48 9.17 -2.62
C GLU A 499 -26.92 9.25 -1.15
N ALA A 500 -26.29 8.48 -0.25
CA ALA A 500 -26.57 8.56 1.18
C ALA A 500 -26.12 9.90 1.75
N GLU A 501 -24.91 10.37 1.42
CA GLU A 501 -24.39 11.65 1.87
C GLU A 501 -25.16 12.84 1.28
N ARG A 502 -25.58 12.75 0.05
CA ARG A 502 -26.47 13.74 -0.58
C ARG A 502 -27.77 13.93 0.19
N LYS A 503 -28.41 12.85 0.63
CA LYS A 503 -29.63 12.89 1.44
C LYS A 503 -29.36 13.47 2.83
N ASN A 504 -28.26 13.10 3.43
CA ASN A 504 -27.82 13.57 4.74
C ASN A 504 -27.58 15.10 4.73
N THR A 505 -26.86 15.61 3.72
CA THR A 505 -26.65 17.05 3.54
C THR A 505 -27.97 17.78 3.35
N ALA A 506 -28.87 17.25 2.51
CA ALA A 506 -30.17 17.86 2.31
C ALA A 506 -30.97 17.99 3.61
N ALA A 507 -30.97 16.94 4.41
CA ALA A 507 -31.67 16.94 5.70
C ALA A 507 -31.09 17.97 6.69
N ILE A 508 -29.75 18.06 6.78
CA ILE A 508 -29.08 18.99 7.69
C ILE A 508 -29.27 20.44 7.24
N PHE A 509 -29.06 20.75 5.98
CA PHE A 509 -29.17 22.12 5.46
C PHE A 509 -30.63 22.63 5.55
N ASP A 510 -31.60 21.79 5.16
CA ASP A 510 -33.03 22.14 5.23
C ASP A 510 -33.58 22.20 6.66
N SER A 511 -32.86 21.71 7.67
CA SER A 511 -33.24 21.84 9.08
C SER A 511 -33.01 23.25 9.63
N HIS A 512 -32.14 24.03 8.99
CA HIS A 512 -31.76 25.35 9.50
C HIS A 512 -32.73 26.45 9.00
N PRO A 513 -33.27 27.31 9.91
CA PRO A 513 -34.32 28.28 9.55
C PRO A 513 -33.80 29.49 8.73
N ASP A 514 -32.52 29.85 8.85
CA ASP A 514 -31.93 31.04 8.20
C ASP A 514 -30.55 30.71 7.59
N LEU A 515 -30.53 29.70 6.69
CA LEU A 515 -29.37 29.30 5.91
C LEU A 515 -29.49 29.85 4.49
N THR A 516 -28.47 30.58 4.03
CA THR A 516 -28.30 30.98 2.62
C THR A 516 -27.12 30.25 2.02
N LEU A 517 -27.36 29.48 0.95
CA LEU A 517 -26.35 28.80 0.14
C LEU A 517 -26.21 29.45 -1.23
N ALA A 518 -25.05 30.00 -1.50
CA ALA A 518 -24.73 30.49 -2.83
C ALA A 518 -24.06 29.40 -3.67
N LEU A 519 -24.41 29.30 -4.96
CA LEU A 519 -23.87 28.38 -5.95
C LEU A 519 -23.22 29.21 -7.05
N ARG A 520 -22.03 28.78 -7.52
CA ARG A 520 -21.24 29.55 -8.50
C ARG A 520 -21.50 29.18 -9.96
N ASP A 521 -22.15 28.05 -10.20
CA ASP A 521 -22.44 27.57 -11.55
C ASP A 521 -23.89 27.09 -11.68
N GLN A 522 -24.36 27.10 -12.94
CA GLN A 522 -25.75 26.78 -13.26
C GLN A 522 -26.11 25.32 -12.95
N ASN A 523 -25.15 24.38 -13.13
CA ASN A 523 -25.40 22.96 -12.91
C ASN A 523 -25.56 22.68 -11.42
N ALA A 524 -24.65 23.19 -10.57
CA ALA A 524 -24.75 23.10 -9.12
C ALA A 524 -26.06 23.72 -8.61
N TYR A 525 -26.48 24.86 -9.18
CA TYR A 525 -27.73 25.51 -8.82
C TYR A 525 -28.98 24.69 -9.18
N GLN A 526 -29.00 24.04 -10.34
CA GLN A 526 -30.13 23.16 -10.71
C GLN A 526 -30.17 21.89 -9.86
N GLU A 527 -29.02 21.32 -9.53
CA GLU A 527 -28.94 20.17 -8.62
C GLU A 527 -29.35 20.54 -7.19
N ALA A 528 -28.90 21.69 -6.70
CA ALA A 528 -29.31 22.20 -5.40
C ALA A 528 -30.83 22.40 -5.29
N LYS A 529 -31.49 22.90 -6.35
CA LYS A 529 -32.96 23.03 -6.41
C LYS A 529 -33.71 21.69 -6.28
N LYS A 530 -33.11 20.59 -6.79
CA LYS A 530 -33.68 19.26 -6.64
C LYS A 530 -33.45 18.68 -5.24
N MET A 531 -32.37 19.12 -4.60
CA MET A 531 -31.87 18.57 -3.33
C MET A 531 -32.48 19.27 -2.12
N PHE A 532 -32.53 20.61 -2.12
CA PHE A 532 -32.96 21.43 -0.99
C PHE A 532 -34.37 21.98 -1.19
N ARG A 533 -35.20 21.92 -0.13
CA ARG A 533 -36.57 22.41 -0.13
C ARG A 533 -36.79 23.70 0.66
N ARG A 534 -35.95 23.95 1.68
CA ARG A 534 -36.07 25.09 2.60
C ARG A 534 -34.88 26.01 2.55
N THR A 535 -33.71 25.49 2.28
CA THR A 535 -32.48 26.26 2.19
C THR A 535 -32.62 27.36 1.13
N LYS A 536 -32.30 28.60 1.48
CA LYS A 536 -32.32 29.73 0.56
C LYS A 536 -31.16 29.62 -0.44
N LEU A 537 -31.47 29.43 -1.72
CA LEU A 537 -30.49 29.26 -2.77
C LEU A 537 -30.28 30.55 -3.57
N MET A 538 -29.03 30.86 -3.86
CA MET A 538 -28.64 31.99 -4.70
C MET A 538 -27.65 31.52 -5.78
N LEU A 539 -27.88 31.93 -7.04
CA LEU A 539 -26.90 31.76 -8.11
C LEU A 539 -26.06 33.04 -8.19
N ILE A 540 -24.81 32.96 -7.81
CA ILE A 540 -23.87 34.09 -7.75
C ILE A 540 -22.56 33.64 -8.37
N PRO A 541 -21.93 34.41 -9.29
CA PRO A 541 -20.60 34.08 -9.80
C PRO A 541 -19.57 33.86 -8.68
N ASP A 542 -18.50 33.14 -9.00
CA ASP A 542 -17.43 32.88 -8.03
C ASP A 542 -16.94 34.20 -7.42
N ILE A 543 -16.77 34.23 -6.12
CA ILE A 543 -16.37 35.41 -5.37
C ILE A 543 -15.02 36.00 -5.80
N VAL A 544 -14.18 35.20 -6.47
CA VAL A 544 -12.90 35.70 -7.05
C VAL A 544 -13.08 36.81 -8.07
N LEU A 545 -14.27 36.98 -8.63
CA LEU A 545 -14.65 38.03 -9.57
C LEU A 545 -15.12 39.32 -8.88
N PHE A 546 -15.18 39.33 -7.54
CA PHE A 546 -15.72 40.48 -6.81
C PHE A 546 -14.87 41.76 -6.93
N SER A 547 -13.55 41.61 -6.95
CA SER A 547 -12.65 42.75 -7.17
C SER A 547 -11.99 42.68 -8.54
N ASP A 548 -12.36 43.58 -9.44
CA ASP A 548 -11.83 43.67 -10.81
C ASP A 548 -10.85 44.84 -11.09
N PRO A 549 -9.92 45.24 -10.25
CA PRO A 549 -9.00 46.30 -10.66
C PRO A 549 -7.68 45.83 -11.25
N TYR A 550 -7.34 44.57 -11.18
CA TYR A 550 -5.98 44.11 -11.51
C TYR A 550 -5.81 43.53 -12.91
N LEU A 551 -6.88 43.20 -13.62
CA LEU A 551 -6.83 42.67 -14.99
C LEU A 551 -6.56 43.73 -16.07
N THR A 552 -6.62 45.03 -15.77
CA THR A 552 -6.58 46.10 -16.78
C THR A 552 -5.22 46.72 -17.00
N LYS A 553 -4.18 46.41 -16.21
CA LYS A 553 -2.87 47.09 -16.27
C LYS A 553 -1.69 46.26 -16.74
N ALA A 554 -1.84 44.94 -16.93
CA ALA A 554 -0.78 44.14 -17.51
C ALA A 554 -0.77 44.26 -19.03
N PRO A 555 0.39 44.46 -19.69
CA PRO A 555 0.47 44.42 -21.13
C PRO A 555 -0.04 43.06 -21.63
N ARG A 556 -1.00 43.08 -22.55
CA ARG A 556 -1.54 41.89 -23.17
C ARG A 556 -0.43 41.22 -23.99
N SER A 557 -0.04 40.00 -23.65
CA SER A 557 0.83 39.18 -24.48
C SER A 557 0.00 38.40 -25.50
N GLU A 558 0.62 38.08 -26.63
CA GLU A 558 -0.02 37.18 -27.64
C GLU A 558 0.06 35.68 -27.22
N THR A 559 0.55 35.43 -26.01
CA THR A 559 0.71 34.11 -25.43
C THR A 559 -0.45 33.82 -24.46
N GLY A 560 -1.18 32.77 -24.69
CA GLY A 560 -2.19 32.23 -23.77
C GLY A 560 -1.58 31.09 -22.90
N LEU A 561 -1.85 31.12 -21.61
CA LEU A 561 -1.55 30.00 -20.72
C LEU A 561 -2.78 29.11 -20.58
N LEU A 562 -2.70 27.88 -21.05
CA LEU A 562 -3.72 26.86 -20.87
C LEU A 562 -3.26 25.88 -19.77
N MET A 563 -3.92 25.95 -18.62
CA MET A 563 -3.69 25.00 -17.54
C MET A 563 -4.80 23.95 -17.52
N ILE A 564 -4.45 22.72 -17.86
CA ILE A 564 -5.38 21.59 -17.84
C ILE A 564 -5.11 20.79 -16.56
N ARG A 565 -6.16 20.60 -15.78
CA ARG A 565 -6.13 19.80 -14.57
C ARG A 565 -6.14 18.31 -14.93
N SER A 566 -5.24 17.50 -14.36
CA SER A 566 -5.11 16.07 -14.63
C SER A 566 -5.24 15.20 -13.37
N ASP A 567 -5.89 15.72 -12.34
CA ASP A 567 -6.12 14.95 -11.09
C ASP A 567 -7.44 14.18 -11.09
N GLY A 568 -7.72 13.45 -10.02
CA GLY A 568 -8.92 12.61 -9.87
C GLY A 568 -10.27 13.35 -9.89
N GLU A 569 -10.27 14.68 -9.98
CA GLU A 569 -11.49 15.49 -10.13
C GLU A 569 -11.83 15.77 -11.61
N THR A 570 -10.96 15.38 -12.54
CA THR A 570 -11.16 15.59 -13.96
C THR A 570 -11.94 14.42 -14.57
N SER A 571 -13.18 14.65 -14.96
CA SER A 571 -13.98 13.75 -15.80
C SER A 571 -14.20 14.38 -17.17
N HIS A 572 -13.12 14.61 -17.94
CA HIS A 572 -13.28 15.16 -19.28
C HIS A 572 -13.47 14.05 -20.32
N PRO A 573 -14.35 14.23 -21.32
CA PRO A 573 -14.47 13.31 -22.44
C PRO A 573 -13.15 13.18 -23.20
N GLN A 574 -12.88 12.00 -23.74
CA GLN A 574 -11.72 11.76 -24.59
C GLN A 574 -11.72 12.75 -25.79
N GLY A 575 -10.62 13.48 -26.00
CA GLY A 575 -10.51 14.49 -27.05
C GLY A 575 -10.78 15.94 -26.62
N TRP A 576 -11.25 16.19 -25.41
CA TRP A 576 -11.60 17.54 -24.94
C TRP A 576 -10.41 18.50 -24.85
N ASN A 577 -9.23 17.98 -24.57
CA ASN A 577 -7.99 18.78 -24.55
C ASN A 577 -7.68 19.35 -25.95
N GLN A 578 -7.91 18.59 -27.00
CA GLN A 578 -7.70 18.99 -28.39
C GLN A 578 -8.69 20.09 -28.82
N GLU A 579 -9.96 19.98 -28.41
CA GLU A 579 -10.96 21.02 -28.63
C GLU A 579 -10.62 22.32 -27.90
N LEU A 580 -10.12 22.25 -26.67
CA LEU A 580 -9.69 23.42 -25.90
C LEU A 580 -8.48 24.10 -26.53
N GLU A 581 -7.49 23.35 -27.01
CA GLU A 581 -6.34 23.87 -27.72
C GLU A 581 -6.74 24.58 -29.03
N GLU A 582 -7.70 24.02 -29.79
CA GLU A 582 -8.25 24.64 -30.98
C GLU A 582 -9.01 25.94 -30.68
N ILE A 583 -9.80 25.95 -29.60
CA ILE A 583 -10.52 27.16 -29.16
C ILE A 583 -9.52 28.24 -28.72
N CYS A 584 -8.56 27.89 -27.89
CA CYS A 584 -7.55 28.83 -27.40
C CYS A 584 -6.66 29.35 -28.54
N GLY A 585 -6.31 28.54 -29.52
CA GLY A 585 -5.54 28.91 -30.70
C GLY A 585 -6.21 29.99 -31.58
N LYS A 586 -7.54 30.16 -31.48
CA LYS A 586 -8.26 31.27 -32.14
C LYS A 586 -8.01 32.63 -31.50
N TYR A 587 -7.59 32.65 -30.23
CA TYR A 587 -7.44 33.90 -29.44
C TYR A 587 -6.01 34.19 -28.98
N ALA A 588 -5.10 33.24 -29.14
CA ALA A 588 -3.68 33.40 -28.77
C ALA A 588 -2.78 32.86 -29.89
N LYS A 589 -1.70 33.58 -30.20
CA LYS A 589 -0.69 33.15 -31.19
C LYS A 589 0.23 32.04 -30.65
N LYS A 590 0.29 31.88 -29.36
CA LYS A 590 1.07 30.85 -28.67
C LYS A 590 0.32 30.40 -27.43
N ILE A 591 0.14 29.10 -27.30
CA ILE A 591 -0.41 28.45 -26.10
C ILE A 591 0.76 27.77 -25.39
N ILE A 592 0.82 27.92 -24.07
CA ILE A 592 1.82 27.30 -23.21
C ILE A 592 1.09 26.36 -22.24
#